data_6ba4426811e810299c1ccb2a59147ad4
#
_entry.id   6ba4426811e810299c1ccb2a59147ad4
#
_cell.length_a   1.000
_cell.length_b   1.000
_cell.length_c   1.000
_cell.angle_alpha   90.00
_cell.angle_beta   90.00
_cell.angle_gamma   90.00
#
_symmetry.space_group_name_H-M   'P 1'
#
loop_
_entity.id
_entity.type
_entity.pdbx_description
1 polymer ?
#
loop_
_entity_poly.entity_id
_entity_poly.type
_entity_poly.pdbx_seq_one_letter_code
_entity_poly.pdbx_strand_id
1 'polypeptide(L)'
;DSLFSVKYTISNRLLVESDIRNYYTGSDGEFVYKNNYTLPIGYAINSSTAYDLVMAKNNNGIENQNILIQSLTGISDVFEYTTSFPTEADCIITPSKSGHMYLSVANKSVDSVTVTINNTTTYTYNNIKSNKRILDIGYVHDTDTVEVTSDTGGMNLSVYTLDEDKFIRAYNKLNSESYQVENFSDTKFTGTLTASSDKAILFSIPYDGGWSVYIDGKKADTYAWENALLCVDVSAGTHTVVLKYRPVNLILGCVITTLCIIILIGIYLASCFIKAEKVNMAHFPLVIRKYLDDPSLTNKDIKKLSDDNIESSILDDMDDFENLESPDIDDELTDSLLSSIEDEEDNFNEENTDI
;
A
#
# COMPACT_ATOMS: atom_id res chain seq x y z
N ASP A 1 3.62 -2.55 -15.51
CA ASP A 1 4.95 -2.01 -15.14
C ASP A 1 5.21 -0.65 -15.81
N SER A 2 5.14 -0.55 -17.14
CA SER A 2 5.49 0.66 -17.89
C SER A 2 4.69 1.90 -17.48
N LEU A 3 3.36 1.78 -17.30
CA LEU A 3 2.46 2.87 -16.88
C LEU A 3 2.74 3.35 -15.45
N PHE A 4 3.28 2.49 -14.59
CA PHE A 4 3.57 2.78 -13.18
C PHE A 4 5.05 3.08 -12.93
N SER A 5 5.81 3.45 -13.95
CA SER A 5 7.22 3.85 -13.86
C SER A 5 8.14 2.74 -13.30
N VAL A 6 7.76 1.46 -13.41
CA VAL A 6 8.58 0.34 -12.96
C VAL A 6 9.67 0.06 -13.99
N LYS A 7 10.88 0.47 -13.66
CA LYS A 7 12.04 0.41 -14.55
C LYS A 7 12.81 -0.91 -14.46
N TYR A 8 12.84 -1.51 -13.27
CA TYR A 8 13.55 -2.76 -13.05
C TYR A 8 12.62 -3.79 -12.42
N THR A 9 12.74 -5.03 -12.86
CA THR A 9 12.02 -6.18 -12.31
C THR A 9 13.02 -7.22 -11.83
N ILE A 10 12.85 -7.72 -10.62
CA ILE A 10 13.66 -8.83 -10.07
C ILE A 10 12.90 -10.13 -10.30
N SER A 11 13.57 -11.14 -10.82
CA SER A 11 13.03 -12.47 -11.07
C SER A 11 13.96 -13.53 -10.48
N ASN A 12 13.39 -14.57 -9.91
CA ASN A 12 14.12 -15.77 -9.48
C ASN A 12 14.34 -16.80 -10.61
N ARG A 13 14.02 -16.43 -11.83
CA ARG A 13 14.19 -17.25 -13.04
C ARG A 13 14.78 -16.43 -14.16
N LEU A 14 15.54 -17.10 -15.01
CA LEU A 14 16.04 -16.49 -16.24
C LEU A 14 14.86 -16.32 -17.22
N LEU A 15 14.60 -15.08 -17.64
CA LEU A 15 13.59 -14.73 -18.63
C LEU A 15 14.27 -14.52 -19.97
N VAL A 16 13.58 -14.84 -21.07
CA VAL A 16 14.08 -14.54 -22.42
C VAL A 16 14.10 -13.02 -22.62
N GLU A 17 15.22 -12.51 -23.10
CA GLU A 17 15.37 -11.09 -23.47
C GLU A 17 14.54 -10.75 -24.71
N SER A 18 14.15 -9.48 -24.80
CA SER A 18 13.42 -8.93 -25.93
C SER A 18 13.66 -7.42 -26.01
N ASP A 19 13.14 -6.78 -27.04
CA ASP A 19 13.19 -5.32 -27.17
C ASP A 19 12.52 -4.58 -26.03
N ILE A 20 11.55 -5.22 -25.36
CA ILE A 20 10.83 -4.64 -24.23
C ILE A 20 11.61 -4.78 -22.91
N ARG A 21 12.32 -5.89 -22.72
CA ARG A 21 12.97 -6.23 -21.45
C ARG A 21 14.33 -6.87 -21.68
N ASN A 22 15.38 -6.23 -21.15
CA ASN A 22 16.74 -6.73 -21.24
C ASN A 22 17.29 -7.13 -19.89
N TYR A 23 18.11 -8.17 -19.86
CA TYR A 23 18.91 -8.52 -18.69
C TYR A 23 19.83 -7.36 -18.31
N TYR A 24 19.85 -7.00 -17.03
CA TYR A 24 20.67 -5.90 -16.52
C TYR A 24 21.82 -6.42 -15.63
N THR A 25 21.49 -7.23 -14.63
CA THR A 25 22.46 -7.84 -13.70
C THR A 25 21.80 -8.97 -12.94
N GLY A 26 22.58 -9.76 -12.19
CA GLY A 26 22.06 -10.78 -11.30
C GLY A 26 23.15 -11.40 -10.45
N SER A 27 22.76 -11.95 -9.31
CA SER A 27 23.61 -12.76 -8.41
C SER A 27 22.74 -13.69 -7.59
N ASP A 28 23.33 -14.77 -7.10
CA ASP A 28 22.72 -15.69 -6.13
C ASP A 28 21.34 -16.27 -6.54
N GLY A 29 21.13 -16.45 -7.85
CA GLY A 29 19.87 -16.98 -8.39
C GLY A 29 18.77 -15.93 -8.59
N GLU A 30 19.07 -14.64 -8.37
CA GLU A 30 18.19 -13.53 -8.71
C GLU A 30 18.68 -12.84 -9.99
N PHE A 31 17.74 -12.46 -10.84
CA PHE A 31 17.98 -11.81 -12.11
C PHE A 31 17.25 -10.49 -12.16
N VAL A 32 17.94 -9.41 -12.51
CA VAL A 32 17.37 -8.09 -12.66
C VAL A 32 17.22 -7.77 -14.13
N TYR A 33 16.02 -7.41 -14.52
CA TYR A 33 15.69 -7.01 -15.90
C TYR A 33 15.31 -5.53 -15.94
N LYS A 34 15.78 -4.85 -16.98
CA LYS A 34 15.42 -3.47 -17.24
C LYS A 34 14.26 -3.43 -18.24
N ASN A 35 13.21 -2.72 -17.87
CA ASN A 35 12.13 -2.35 -18.78
C ASN A 35 12.57 -1.15 -19.65
N ASN A 36 12.66 -1.35 -20.96
CA ASN A 36 13.10 -0.31 -21.90
C ASN A 36 12.02 0.74 -22.19
N TYR A 37 10.76 0.44 -21.89
CA TYR A 37 9.60 1.31 -22.13
C TYR A 37 8.96 1.76 -20.81
N THR A 38 9.77 2.34 -19.94
CA THR A 38 9.28 2.88 -18.65
C THR A 38 8.87 4.34 -18.83
N LEU A 39 7.60 4.66 -18.58
CA LEU A 39 7.13 6.04 -18.52
C LEU A 39 7.74 6.76 -17.30
N PRO A 40 7.97 8.08 -17.40
CA PRO A 40 8.26 8.90 -16.22
C PRO A 40 7.12 8.86 -15.20
N ILE A 41 7.39 9.37 -13.99
CA ILE A 41 6.42 9.36 -12.87
C ILE A 41 5.13 10.15 -13.13
N GLY A 42 5.09 10.94 -14.21
CA GLY A 42 3.90 11.68 -14.61
C GLY A 42 3.81 11.80 -16.13
N TYR A 43 2.61 11.80 -16.65
CA TYR A 43 2.32 12.00 -18.07
C TYR A 43 0.91 12.56 -18.28
N ALA A 44 0.71 13.28 -19.38
CA ALA A 44 -0.59 13.87 -19.68
C ALA A 44 -1.55 12.82 -20.26
N ILE A 45 -2.79 12.86 -19.77
CA ILE A 45 -3.91 12.06 -20.25
C ILE A 45 -5.08 12.98 -20.62
N ASN A 46 -6.03 12.50 -21.42
CA ASN A 46 -7.23 13.27 -21.71
C ASN A 46 -8.05 13.45 -20.42
N SER A 47 -8.57 14.66 -20.19
CA SER A 47 -9.37 14.97 -19.00
C SER A 47 -10.61 14.08 -18.88
N SER A 48 -11.26 13.70 -19.99
CA SER A 48 -12.37 12.75 -19.98
C SER A 48 -11.98 11.39 -19.40
N THR A 49 -10.80 10.88 -19.75
CA THR A 49 -10.28 9.60 -19.22
C THR A 49 -10.00 9.67 -17.72
N ALA A 50 -9.68 10.88 -17.22
CA ALA A 50 -9.43 11.08 -15.79
C ALA A 50 -10.68 10.89 -14.94
N TYR A 51 -11.89 10.97 -15.52
CA TYR A 51 -13.15 10.86 -14.78
C TYR A 51 -14.03 9.67 -15.19
N ASP A 52 -13.81 9.11 -16.38
CA ASP A 52 -14.77 8.17 -17.00
C ASP A 52 -14.18 6.77 -17.29
N LEU A 53 -13.06 6.39 -16.67
CA LEU A 53 -12.53 5.04 -16.85
C LEU A 53 -13.43 4.03 -16.15
N VAL A 54 -14.01 3.11 -16.90
CA VAL A 54 -14.83 2.02 -16.36
C VAL A 54 -14.12 0.69 -16.59
N MET A 55 -13.59 0.12 -15.53
CA MET A 55 -13.08 -1.24 -15.51
C MET A 55 -14.21 -2.23 -15.31
N ALA A 56 -14.31 -3.25 -16.15
CA ALA A 56 -15.34 -4.26 -15.98
C ALA A 56 -14.95 -5.27 -14.90
N LYS A 57 -15.76 -5.39 -13.84
CA LYS A 57 -15.52 -6.33 -12.73
C LYS A 57 -15.42 -7.80 -13.18
N ASN A 58 -16.06 -8.17 -14.28
CA ASN A 58 -16.08 -9.53 -14.78
C ASN A 58 -14.95 -9.86 -15.76
N ASN A 59 -14.21 -8.87 -16.23
CA ASN A 59 -13.06 -9.07 -17.09
C ASN A 59 -11.89 -9.66 -16.29
N ASN A 60 -11.03 -10.39 -16.97
CA ASN A 60 -9.74 -10.75 -16.39
C ASN A 60 -8.79 -9.54 -16.40
N GLY A 61 -7.66 -9.66 -15.66
CA GLY A 61 -6.72 -8.54 -15.51
C GLY A 61 -6.08 -8.09 -16.82
N ILE A 62 -5.96 -8.94 -17.85
CA ILE A 62 -5.39 -8.58 -19.16
C ILE A 62 -6.40 -7.78 -19.97
N GLU A 63 -7.66 -8.18 -19.96
CA GLU A 63 -8.74 -7.41 -20.61
C GLU A 63 -8.88 -6.02 -19.99
N ASN A 64 -8.79 -5.91 -18.67
CA ASN A 64 -8.78 -4.61 -18.00
C ASN A 64 -7.56 -3.76 -18.38
N GLN A 65 -6.38 -4.36 -18.59
CA GLN A 65 -5.22 -3.63 -19.11
C GLN A 65 -5.45 -3.12 -20.55
N ASN A 66 -6.11 -3.89 -21.41
CA ASN A 66 -6.49 -3.42 -22.74
C ASN A 66 -7.45 -2.23 -22.66
N ILE A 67 -8.47 -2.28 -21.79
CA ILE A 67 -9.40 -1.14 -21.57
C ILE A 67 -8.63 0.08 -21.08
N LEU A 68 -7.73 -0.10 -20.11
CA LEU A 68 -6.91 0.98 -19.56
C LEU A 68 -6.05 1.64 -20.68
N ILE A 69 -5.31 0.84 -21.43
CA ILE A 69 -4.44 1.34 -22.49
C ILE A 69 -5.27 2.05 -23.57
N GLN A 70 -6.39 1.46 -23.98
CA GLN A 70 -7.29 2.05 -24.96
C GLN A 70 -7.85 3.39 -24.46
N SER A 71 -8.27 3.49 -23.22
CA SER A 71 -8.79 4.74 -22.65
C SER A 71 -7.72 5.83 -22.60
N LEU A 72 -6.49 5.48 -22.21
CA LEU A 72 -5.38 6.44 -22.12
C LEU A 72 -4.84 6.85 -23.49
N THR A 73 -4.85 5.94 -24.48
CA THR A 73 -4.14 6.14 -25.75
C THR A 73 -5.01 6.05 -27.00
N GLY A 74 -6.22 5.50 -26.89
CA GLY A 74 -7.06 5.17 -28.05
C GLY A 74 -6.58 3.94 -28.85
N ILE A 75 -5.57 3.21 -28.38
CA ILE A 75 -5.05 2.01 -29.02
C ILE A 75 -5.65 0.79 -28.32
N SER A 76 -6.43 0.00 -29.06
CA SER A 76 -7.10 -1.21 -28.56
C SER A 76 -6.27 -2.46 -28.77
N ASP A 77 -6.59 -3.48 -28.01
CA ASP A 77 -6.12 -4.86 -28.19
C ASP A 77 -4.58 -4.95 -28.26
N VAL A 78 -3.92 -4.28 -27.30
CA VAL A 78 -2.46 -4.35 -27.13
C VAL A 78 -2.06 -5.76 -26.69
N PHE A 79 -2.89 -6.39 -25.84
CA PHE A 79 -2.83 -7.81 -25.58
C PHE A 79 -3.86 -8.52 -26.45
N GLU A 80 -3.39 -9.17 -27.49
CA GLU A 80 -4.26 -9.89 -28.42
C GLU A 80 -4.67 -11.23 -27.83
N TYR A 81 -5.99 -11.46 -27.76
CA TYR A 81 -6.52 -12.76 -27.37
C TYR A 81 -6.15 -13.81 -28.43
N THR A 82 -5.57 -14.92 -27.99
CA THR A 82 -5.12 -16.00 -28.89
C THR A 82 -6.09 -17.18 -28.85
N THR A 83 -6.35 -17.73 -27.67
CA THR A 83 -7.22 -18.91 -27.48
C THR A 83 -7.63 -19.06 -26.02
N SER A 84 -8.57 -19.97 -25.75
CA SER A 84 -8.91 -20.40 -24.39
C SER A 84 -9.13 -21.89 -24.31
N PHE A 85 -8.91 -22.44 -23.13
CA PHE A 85 -9.12 -23.84 -22.77
C PHE A 85 -10.10 -23.88 -21.60
N PRO A 86 -11.37 -24.17 -21.84
CA PRO A 86 -12.37 -24.28 -20.76
C PRO A 86 -12.26 -25.64 -20.09
N THR A 87 -11.81 -25.67 -18.85
CA THR A 87 -11.80 -26.88 -17.97
C THR A 87 -10.90 -28.02 -18.46
N GLU A 88 -9.81 -27.70 -19.15
CA GLU A 88 -8.82 -28.70 -19.59
C GLU A 88 -7.82 -29.02 -18.47
N ALA A 89 -7.39 -30.28 -18.39
CA ALA A 89 -6.37 -30.72 -17.44
C ALA A 89 -4.96 -30.27 -17.90
N ASP A 90 -4.68 -30.51 -19.17
CA ASP A 90 -3.41 -30.21 -19.84
C ASP A 90 -3.71 -29.37 -21.07
N CYS A 91 -3.14 -28.18 -21.15
CA CYS A 91 -3.32 -27.26 -22.26
C CYS A 91 -2.04 -27.22 -23.07
N ILE A 92 -2.11 -27.60 -24.33
CA ILE A 92 -0.99 -27.50 -25.29
C ILE A 92 -1.25 -26.30 -26.20
N ILE A 93 -0.38 -25.31 -26.13
CA ILE A 93 -0.44 -24.07 -26.91
C ILE A 93 0.65 -24.09 -27.96
N THR A 94 0.27 -23.93 -29.22
CA THR A 94 1.20 -23.65 -30.33
C THR A 94 0.97 -22.18 -30.71
N PRO A 95 1.93 -21.27 -30.44
CA PRO A 95 1.77 -19.87 -30.76
C PRO A 95 1.61 -19.67 -32.27
N SER A 96 0.67 -18.82 -32.68
CA SER A 96 0.48 -18.49 -34.10
C SER A 96 1.49 -17.44 -34.61
N LYS A 97 2.15 -16.74 -33.67
CA LYS A 97 3.21 -15.76 -33.91
C LYS A 97 4.15 -15.72 -32.74
N SER A 98 5.38 -15.34 -32.96
CA SER A 98 6.36 -15.05 -31.93
C SER A 98 5.98 -13.79 -31.15
N GLY A 99 6.22 -13.75 -29.84
CA GLY A 99 5.92 -12.59 -29.00
C GLY A 99 5.85 -12.92 -27.51
N HIS A 100 5.65 -11.91 -26.67
CA HIS A 100 5.43 -12.10 -25.23
C HIS A 100 4.06 -12.70 -24.96
N MET A 101 4.06 -13.87 -24.32
CA MET A 101 2.84 -14.60 -23.98
C MET A 101 2.44 -14.39 -22.53
N TYR A 102 1.16 -14.19 -22.32
CA TYR A 102 0.53 -14.05 -21.02
C TYR A 102 -0.64 -15.02 -20.87
N LEU A 103 -0.77 -15.62 -19.70
CA LEU A 103 -1.87 -16.52 -19.38
C LEU A 103 -2.73 -15.92 -18.28
N SER A 104 -4.03 -16.10 -18.40
CA SER A 104 -5.00 -15.76 -17.35
C SER A 104 -5.75 -17.01 -16.91
N VAL A 105 -5.65 -17.37 -15.63
CA VAL A 105 -6.34 -18.53 -15.02
C VAL A 105 -7.55 -18.02 -14.25
N ALA A 106 -8.77 -18.43 -14.67
CA ALA A 106 -10.00 -17.94 -14.07
C ALA A 106 -10.45 -18.74 -12.84
N ASN A 107 -9.96 -19.98 -12.65
CA ASN A 107 -10.39 -20.86 -11.55
C ASN A 107 -9.81 -20.41 -10.21
N LYS A 108 -10.67 -20.16 -9.24
CA LYS A 108 -10.27 -19.88 -7.85
C LYS A 108 -9.71 -21.11 -7.11
N SER A 109 -9.93 -22.33 -7.63
CA SER A 109 -9.46 -23.58 -7.02
C SER A 109 -8.01 -23.92 -7.36
N VAL A 110 -7.48 -23.39 -8.47
CA VAL A 110 -6.10 -23.64 -8.92
C VAL A 110 -5.13 -22.85 -8.07
N ASP A 111 -4.22 -23.52 -7.39
CA ASP A 111 -3.21 -22.91 -6.55
C ASP A 111 -1.83 -22.85 -7.22
N SER A 112 -1.55 -23.80 -8.07
CA SER A 112 -0.30 -23.84 -8.83
C SER A 112 -0.50 -24.21 -10.29
N VAL A 113 0.29 -23.57 -11.15
CA VAL A 113 0.33 -23.85 -12.60
C VAL A 113 1.78 -24.06 -13.00
N THR A 114 2.01 -25.17 -13.70
CA THR A 114 3.32 -25.49 -14.29
C THR A 114 3.27 -25.27 -15.79
N VAL A 115 4.24 -24.55 -16.30
CA VAL A 115 4.40 -24.24 -17.73
C VAL A 115 5.70 -24.85 -18.20
N THR A 116 5.64 -25.67 -19.24
CA THR A 116 6.81 -26.32 -19.88
C THR A 116 6.90 -25.87 -21.33
N ILE A 117 8.05 -25.34 -21.71
CA ILE A 117 8.31 -24.89 -23.10
C ILE A 117 9.24 -25.90 -23.76
N ASN A 118 8.83 -26.43 -24.91
CA ASN A 118 9.58 -27.39 -25.72
C ASN A 118 10.10 -28.64 -24.94
N ASN A 119 9.36 -29.04 -23.91
CA ASN A 119 9.76 -30.16 -23.01
C ASN A 119 11.15 -29.95 -22.33
N THR A 120 11.68 -28.75 -22.31
CA THR A 120 13.03 -28.46 -21.79
C THR A 120 13.04 -27.46 -20.64
N THR A 121 12.25 -26.41 -20.74
CA THR A 121 12.22 -25.32 -19.75
C THR A 121 10.92 -25.37 -18.99
N THR A 122 10.99 -25.60 -17.69
CA THR A 122 9.79 -25.71 -16.84
C THR A 122 9.78 -24.61 -15.78
N TYR A 123 8.64 -23.94 -15.62
CA TYR A 123 8.37 -22.94 -14.61
C TYR A 123 7.12 -23.32 -13.81
N THR A 124 7.15 -23.12 -12.50
CA THR A 124 5.97 -23.30 -11.65
C THR A 124 5.57 -21.97 -11.00
N TYR A 125 4.30 -21.61 -11.15
CA TYR A 125 3.68 -20.45 -10.54
C TYR A 125 2.82 -20.93 -9.38
N ASN A 126 3.14 -20.51 -8.16
CA ASN A 126 2.46 -20.92 -6.93
C ASN A 126 1.60 -19.77 -6.37
N ASN A 127 0.67 -20.12 -5.48
CA ASN A 127 -0.20 -19.17 -4.76
C ASN A 127 -1.09 -18.33 -5.70
N ILE A 128 -1.61 -18.92 -6.80
CA ILE A 128 -2.50 -18.22 -7.72
C ILE A 128 -3.97 -18.24 -7.28
N LYS A 129 -4.29 -19.01 -6.25
CA LYS A 129 -5.65 -19.25 -5.73
C LYS A 129 -6.35 -17.98 -5.22
N SER A 130 -5.61 -17.08 -4.58
CA SER A 130 -6.15 -15.87 -3.96
C SER A 130 -6.32 -14.69 -4.92
N ASN A 131 -5.65 -14.72 -6.08
CA ASN A 131 -5.63 -13.62 -7.04
C ASN A 131 -5.81 -14.18 -8.45
N LYS A 132 -6.67 -13.57 -9.25
CA LYS A 132 -6.78 -13.84 -10.71
C LYS A 132 -5.48 -13.39 -11.38
N ARG A 133 -4.41 -14.17 -11.21
CA ARG A 133 -3.08 -13.78 -11.65
C ARG A 133 -2.94 -13.86 -13.16
N ILE A 134 -2.27 -12.88 -13.69
CA ILE A 134 -1.67 -12.91 -15.00
C ILE A 134 -0.31 -13.58 -14.86
N LEU A 135 -0.07 -14.65 -15.60
CA LEU A 135 1.21 -15.33 -15.64
C LEU A 135 1.99 -14.81 -16.84
N ASP A 136 3.13 -14.18 -16.60
CA ASP A 136 4.08 -13.74 -17.62
C ASP A 136 4.95 -14.95 -18.00
N ILE A 137 4.73 -15.50 -19.18
CA ILE A 137 5.47 -16.65 -19.71
C ILE A 137 6.80 -16.21 -20.32
N GLY A 138 6.89 -14.94 -20.70
CA GLY A 138 8.02 -14.38 -21.45
C GLY A 138 7.84 -14.48 -22.95
N TYR A 139 8.93 -14.25 -23.68
CA TYR A 139 8.93 -14.34 -25.14
C TYR A 139 8.91 -15.79 -25.58
N VAL A 140 7.99 -16.13 -26.49
CA VAL A 140 7.87 -17.46 -27.12
C VAL A 140 7.94 -17.30 -28.63
N HIS A 141 8.48 -18.30 -29.32
CA HIS A 141 8.52 -18.34 -30.76
C HIS A 141 7.31 -19.09 -31.34
N ASP A 142 6.94 -18.80 -32.57
CA ASP A 142 5.84 -19.46 -33.28
C ASP A 142 6.14 -20.95 -33.57
N THR A 143 7.38 -21.36 -33.37
CA THR A 143 7.83 -22.77 -33.47
C THR A 143 7.79 -23.51 -32.12
N ASP A 144 7.52 -22.78 -31.02
CA ASP A 144 7.54 -23.37 -29.70
C ASP A 144 6.25 -24.12 -29.40
N THR A 145 6.35 -25.09 -28.49
CA THR A 145 5.20 -25.75 -27.87
C THR A 145 5.19 -25.40 -26.38
N VAL A 146 4.09 -24.82 -25.91
CA VAL A 146 3.91 -24.44 -24.51
C VAL A 146 2.84 -25.35 -23.88
N GLU A 147 3.27 -26.21 -23.01
CA GLU A 147 2.40 -27.09 -22.21
C GLU A 147 2.10 -26.44 -20.87
N VAL A 148 0.83 -26.40 -20.47
CA VAL A 148 0.38 -25.78 -19.22
C VAL A 148 -0.47 -26.77 -18.45
N THR A 149 -0.04 -27.09 -17.23
CA THR A 149 -0.73 -28.02 -16.34
C THR A 149 -1.07 -27.37 -15.01
N SER A 150 -2.11 -27.85 -14.32
CA SER A 150 -2.51 -27.35 -13.00
C SER A 150 -2.52 -28.44 -11.93
N ASP A 151 -2.39 -28.03 -10.67
CA ASP A 151 -2.46 -28.92 -9.50
C ASP A 151 -3.84 -29.53 -9.27
N THR A 152 -4.89 -28.96 -9.84
CA THR A 152 -6.28 -29.44 -9.68
C THR A 152 -6.77 -30.33 -10.82
N GLY A 153 -5.95 -30.57 -11.83
CA GLY A 153 -6.29 -31.39 -13.00
C GLY A 153 -7.31 -30.78 -13.95
N GLY A 154 -7.67 -29.50 -13.77
CA GLY A 154 -8.53 -28.78 -14.70
C GLY A 154 -8.50 -27.28 -14.46
N MET A 155 -8.33 -26.50 -15.53
CA MET A 155 -8.29 -25.05 -15.45
C MET A 155 -9.01 -24.39 -16.61
N ASN A 156 -9.58 -23.21 -16.33
CA ASN A 156 -10.07 -22.31 -17.37
C ASN A 156 -8.95 -21.30 -17.68
N LEU A 157 -8.30 -21.50 -18.80
CA LEU A 157 -7.13 -20.77 -19.23
C LEU A 157 -7.44 -19.91 -20.44
N SER A 158 -7.10 -18.62 -20.38
CA SER A 158 -7.09 -17.72 -21.54
C SER A 158 -5.66 -17.30 -21.87
N VAL A 159 -5.33 -17.31 -23.14
CA VAL A 159 -4.00 -17.03 -23.68
C VAL A 159 -4.01 -15.74 -24.45
N TYR A 160 -3.02 -14.89 -24.18
CA TYR A 160 -2.84 -13.61 -24.83
C TYR A 160 -1.40 -13.45 -25.30
N THR A 161 -1.22 -12.76 -26.42
CA THR A 161 0.10 -12.38 -26.93
C THR A 161 0.18 -10.86 -27.01
N LEU A 162 1.26 -10.26 -26.52
CA LEU A 162 1.49 -8.82 -26.63
C LEU A 162 1.79 -8.46 -28.07
N ASP A 163 1.05 -7.50 -28.62
CA ASP A 163 1.39 -6.82 -29.87
C ASP A 163 2.39 -5.71 -29.54
N GLU A 164 3.66 -5.98 -29.77
CA GLU A 164 4.77 -5.08 -29.42
C GLU A 164 4.68 -3.75 -30.17
N ASP A 165 4.25 -3.75 -31.42
CA ASP A 165 4.07 -2.53 -32.21
C ASP A 165 2.97 -1.63 -31.63
N LYS A 166 1.82 -2.20 -31.24
CA LYS A 166 0.75 -1.46 -30.58
C LYS A 166 1.22 -0.95 -29.21
N PHE A 167 1.93 -1.79 -28.44
CA PHE A 167 2.49 -1.43 -27.15
C PHE A 167 3.46 -0.24 -27.28
N ILE A 168 4.40 -0.30 -28.21
CA ILE A 168 5.39 0.77 -28.46
C ILE A 168 4.68 2.07 -28.89
N ARG A 169 3.67 1.98 -29.75
CA ARG A 169 2.87 3.16 -30.14
C ARG A 169 2.13 3.76 -28.93
N ALA A 170 1.53 2.93 -28.08
CA ALA A 170 0.85 3.38 -26.87
C ALA A 170 1.83 4.08 -25.92
N TYR A 171 2.98 3.47 -25.68
CA TYR A 171 4.07 4.07 -24.89
C TYR A 171 4.50 5.42 -25.45
N ASN A 172 4.83 5.49 -26.75
CA ASN A 172 5.30 6.71 -27.39
C ASN A 172 4.27 7.84 -27.29
N LYS A 173 2.98 7.51 -27.40
CA LYS A 173 1.89 8.50 -27.26
C LYS A 173 1.87 9.11 -25.86
N LEU A 174 1.99 8.33 -24.80
CA LEU A 174 2.02 8.82 -23.43
C LEU A 174 3.36 9.51 -23.10
N ASN A 175 4.46 8.95 -23.60
CA ASN A 175 5.80 9.49 -23.34
C ASN A 175 6.03 10.84 -24.01
N SER A 176 5.33 11.15 -25.13
CA SER A 176 5.47 12.43 -25.82
C SER A 176 5.04 13.64 -25.00
N GLU A 177 4.16 13.46 -24.04
CA GLU A 177 3.70 14.50 -23.12
C GLU A 177 3.95 14.09 -21.66
N SER A 178 5.15 13.64 -21.38
CA SER A 178 5.54 13.18 -20.07
C SER A 178 6.18 14.27 -19.23
N TYR A 179 6.05 14.13 -17.91
CA TYR A 179 6.67 15.00 -16.94
C TYR A 179 8.18 14.74 -16.86
N GLN A 180 8.95 15.72 -17.28
CA GLN A 180 10.40 15.67 -17.26
C GLN A 180 10.91 16.14 -15.91
N VAL A 181 11.34 15.22 -15.05
CA VAL A 181 11.89 15.51 -13.74
C VAL A 181 13.30 16.10 -13.91
N GLU A 182 13.50 17.33 -13.46
CA GLU A 182 14.79 18.03 -13.48
C GLU A 182 15.53 17.90 -12.15
N ASN A 183 14.78 18.01 -11.05
CA ASN A 183 15.33 17.88 -9.70
C ASN A 183 14.36 17.11 -8.80
N PHE A 184 14.91 16.29 -7.90
CA PHE A 184 14.11 15.58 -6.92
C PHE A 184 14.83 15.49 -5.56
N SER A 185 14.05 15.35 -4.51
CA SER A 185 14.45 14.99 -3.16
C SER A 185 13.40 14.06 -2.56
N ASP A 186 13.61 13.60 -1.33
CA ASP A 186 12.70 12.66 -0.65
C ASP A 186 11.23 13.14 -0.58
N THR A 187 11.01 14.44 -0.59
CA THR A 187 9.67 15.05 -0.44
C THR A 187 9.31 16.04 -1.54
N LYS A 188 10.10 16.13 -2.60
CA LYS A 188 9.85 17.13 -3.64
C LYS A 188 10.36 16.68 -5.00
N PHE A 189 9.53 16.85 -6.02
CA PHE A 189 9.91 16.74 -7.43
C PHE A 189 9.66 18.08 -8.11
N THR A 190 10.60 18.48 -8.98
CA THR A 190 10.49 19.68 -9.81
C THR A 190 10.85 19.32 -11.23
N GLY A 191 10.07 19.76 -12.18
CA GLY A 191 10.29 19.50 -13.60
C GLY A 191 9.30 20.23 -14.48
N THR A 192 9.29 19.87 -15.75
CA THR A 192 8.45 20.48 -16.76
C THR A 192 7.57 19.45 -17.47
N LEU A 193 6.40 19.88 -17.94
CA LEU A 193 5.51 19.11 -18.79
C LEU A 193 4.95 20.02 -19.87
N THR A 194 4.88 19.51 -21.13
CA THR A 194 4.24 20.22 -22.24
C THR A 194 2.98 19.45 -22.64
N ALA A 195 1.82 20.09 -22.52
CA ALA A 195 0.53 19.56 -22.95
C ALA A 195 0.09 20.22 -24.27
N SER A 196 -0.32 19.42 -25.25
CA SER A 196 -0.80 19.92 -26.56
C SER A 196 -2.18 20.55 -26.50
N SER A 197 -2.98 20.25 -25.50
CA SER A 197 -4.33 20.78 -25.22
C SER A 197 -4.57 20.73 -23.71
N ASP A 198 -5.72 21.23 -23.25
CA ASP A 198 -6.15 21.05 -21.88
C ASP A 198 -6.29 19.56 -21.56
N LYS A 199 -5.59 19.11 -20.54
CA LYS A 199 -5.42 17.70 -20.14
C LYS A 199 -5.37 17.55 -18.62
N ALA A 200 -5.26 16.32 -18.17
CA ALA A 200 -4.88 16.01 -16.80
C ALA A 200 -3.49 15.36 -16.77
N ILE A 201 -2.71 15.63 -15.75
CA ILE A 201 -1.45 14.92 -15.48
C ILE A 201 -1.76 13.79 -14.52
N LEU A 202 -1.54 12.57 -14.96
CA LEU A 202 -1.59 11.38 -14.13
C LEU A 202 -0.19 11.07 -13.60
N PHE A 203 -0.05 10.98 -12.29
CA PHE A 203 1.20 10.58 -11.65
C PHE A 203 1.11 9.13 -11.19
N SER A 204 2.14 8.34 -11.43
CA SER A 204 2.30 6.98 -10.88
C SER A 204 2.65 6.99 -9.38
N ILE A 205 1.99 7.87 -8.64
CA ILE A 205 2.15 8.10 -7.21
C ILE A 205 0.78 7.87 -6.57
N PRO A 206 0.69 7.07 -5.48
CA PRO A 206 -0.57 6.92 -4.76
C PRO A 206 -1.13 8.26 -4.30
N TYR A 207 -2.44 8.46 -4.45
CA TYR A 207 -3.11 9.65 -3.93
C TYR A 207 -3.10 9.63 -2.40
N ASP A 208 -2.58 10.72 -1.83
CA ASP A 208 -2.53 10.94 -0.40
C ASP A 208 -2.69 12.44 -0.12
N GLY A 209 -3.43 12.78 0.96
CA GLY A 209 -3.68 14.17 1.33
C GLY A 209 -2.43 15.00 1.70
N GLY A 210 -1.28 14.35 1.84
CA GLY A 210 0.02 15.00 2.05
C GLY A 210 0.63 15.60 0.79
N TRP A 211 0.20 15.16 -0.40
CA TRP A 211 0.68 15.71 -1.66
C TRP A 211 0.07 17.07 -1.97
N SER A 212 0.88 17.97 -2.47
CA SER A 212 0.49 19.26 -3.03
C SER A 212 1.20 19.46 -4.36
N VAL A 213 0.43 19.74 -5.41
CA VAL A 213 0.96 20.01 -6.75
C VAL A 213 0.86 21.51 -7.03
N TYR A 214 1.91 22.07 -7.61
CA TYR A 214 1.95 23.46 -8.04
C TYR A 214 2.27 23.50 -9.53
N ILE A 215 1.48 24.23 -10.29
CA ILE A 215 1.66 24.48 -11.70
C ILE A 215 1.99 25.99 -11.86
N ASP A 216 3.14 26.29 -12.43
CA ASP A 216 3.68 27.65 -12.59
C ASP A 216 3.67 28.47 -11.27
N GLY A 217 3.99 27.78 -10.19
CA GLY A 217 4.04 28.38 -8.85
C GLY A 217 2.71 28.50 -8.13
N LYS A 218 1.57 28.23 -8.77
CA LYS A 218 0.23 28.25 -8.16
C LYS A 218 -0.16 26.86 -7.72
N LYS A 219 -0.72 26.73 -6.51
CA LYS A 219 -1.26 25.45 -6.02
C LYS A 219 -2.44 25.05 -6.88
N ALA A 220 -2.40 23.83 -7.41
CA ALA A 220 -3.48 23.23 -8.18
C ALA A 220 -4.31 22.29 -7.30
N ASP A 221 -5.58 22.11 -7.64
CA ASP A 221 -6.46 21.15 -7.00
C ASP A 221 -6.13 19.75 -7.50
N THR A 222 -5.91 18.84 -6.55
CA THR A 222 -5.55 17.45 -6.84
C THR A 222 -6.73 16.53 -6.53
N TYR A 223 -6.84 15.45 -7.27
CA TYR A 223 -7.88 14.44 -7.08
C TYR A 223 -7.31 13.04 -7.28
N ALA A 224 -8.04 12.03 -6.78
CA ALA A 224 -7.68 10.63 -6.94
C ALA A 224 -8.23 10.08 -8.25
N TRP A 225 -7.36 9.67 -9.17
CA TRP A 225 -7.75 8.88 -10.33
C TRP A 225 -8.01 7.44 -9.90
N GLU A 226 -9.21 6.91 -10.19
CA GLU A 226 -9.66 5.57 -9.79
C GLU A 226 -9.45 5.29 -8.29
N ASN A 227 -9.65 6.29 -7.44
CA ASN A 227 -9.40 6.23 -5.99
C ASN A 227 -7.99 5.74 -5.61
N ALA A 228 -7.03 5.81 -6.51
CA ALA A 228 -5.69 5.23 -6.33
C ALA A 228 -4.55 6.22 -6.60
N LEU A 229 -4.52 6.87 -7.74
CA LEU A 229 -3.38 7.64 -8.19
C LEU A 229 -3.62 9.15 -8.16
N LEU A 230 -2.54 9.90 -7.93
CA LEU A 230 -2.56 11.36 -7.92
C LEU A 230 -2.79 11.93 -9.33
N CYS A 231 -3.78 12.82 -9.46
CA CYS A 231 -4.09 13.50 -10.71
C CYS A 231 -4.31 15.00 -10.49
N VAL A 232 -4.03 15.80 -11.54
CA VAL A 232 -4.23 17.26 -11.53
C VAL A 232 -4.50 17.76 -12.95
N ASP A 233 -5.40 18.71 -13.11
CA ASP A 233 -5.67 19.31 -14.42
C ASP A 233 -4.56 20.31 -14.82
N VAL A 234 -4.28 20.37 -16.12
CA VAL A 234 -3.29 21.26 -16.73
C VAL A 234 -3.84 21.83 -18.03
N SER A 235 -3.62 23.12 -18.26
CA SER A 235 -3.96 23.77 -19.54
C SER A 235 -2.99 23.40 -20.66
N ALA A 236 -3.34 23.75 -21.88
CA ALA A 236 -2.40 23.65 -23.02
C ALA A 236 -1.18 24.54 -22.81
N GLY A 237 0.01 24.04 -23.13
CA GLY A 237 1.27 24.77 -23.01
C GLY A 237 2.37 24.02 -22.28
N THR A 238 3.47 24.70 -22.07
CA THR A 238 4.61 24.20 -21.26
C THR A 238 4.52 24.77 -19.87
N HIS A 239 4.50 23.91 -18.87
CA HIS A 239 4.29 24.26 -17.47
C HIS A 239 5.45 23.75 -16.62
N THR A 240 5.84 24.55 -15.62
CA THR A 240 6.68 24.08 -14.51
C THR A 240 5.81 23.43 -13.46
N VAL A 241 6.04 22.15 -13.19
CA VAL A 241 5.26 21.36 -12.23
C VAL A 241 6.12 21.00 -11.03
N VAL A 242 5.61 21.29 -9.83
CA VAL A 242 6.29 20.99 -8.58
C VAL A 242 5.38 20.19 -7.68
N LEU A 243 5.80 18.97 -7.34
CA LEU A 243 5.15 18.13 -6.33
C LEU A 243 5.86 18.30 -4.99
N LYS A 244 5.10 18.45 -3.92
CA LYS A 244 5.62 18.50 -2.54
C LYS A 244 4.81 17.55 -1.66
N TYR A 245 5.51 16.74 -0.88
CA TYR A 245 4.87 15.85 0.10
C TYR A 245 5.10 16.35 1.52
N ARG A 246 4.04 16.41 2.30
CA ARG A 246 4.07 16.70 3.73
C ARG A 246 3.13 15.75 4.47
N PRO A 247 3.64 14.78 5.21
CA PRO A 247 2.80 13.84 5.94
C PRO A 247 2.07 14.56 7.08
N VAL A 248 0.81 14.87 6.88
CA VAL A 248 -0.02 15.68 7.81
C VAL A 248 -0.08 15.04 9.19
N ASN A 249 -0.29 13.74 9.25
CA ASN A 249 -0.38 13.00 10.52
C ASN A 249 0.94 13.01 11.31
N LEU A 250 2.09 12.98 10.63
CA LEU A 250 3.38 13.10 11.29
C LEU A 250 3.57 14.50 11.91
N ILE A 251 3.22 15.54 11.17
CA ILE A 251 3.31 16.93 11.65
C ILE A 251 2.39 17.11 12.86
N LEU A 252 1.15 16.65 12.78
CA LEU A 252 0.20 16.70 13.89
C LEU A 252 0.73 15.94 15.12
N GLY A 253 1.27 14.74 14.91
CA GLY A 253 1.90 13.95 15.98
C GLY A 253 3.07 14.68 16.64
N CYS A 254 3.95 15.30 15.87
CA CYS A 254 5.06 16.11 16.39
C CYS A 254 4.56 17.31 17.22
N VAL A 255 3.52 18.00 16.77
CA VAL A 255 2.92 19.12 17.52
C VAL A 255 2.36 18.67 18.85
N ILE A 256 1.56 17.58 18.87
CA ILE A 256 0.99 17.01 20.12
C ILE A 256 2.10 16.58 21.07
N THR A 257 3.11 15.86 20.57
CA THR A 257 4.23 15.40 21.39
C THR A 257 5.00 16.59 22.01
N THR A 258 5.27 17.61 21.21
CA THR A 258 5.96 18.83 21.69
C THR A 258 5.14 19.52 22.77
N LEU A 259 3.82 19.63 22.58
CA LEU A 259 2.92 20.22 23.58
C LEU A 259 2.93 19.42 24.90
N CYS A 260 2.86 18.08 24.82
CA CYS A 260 2.95 17.22 26.00
C CYS A 260 4.28 17.40 26.74
N ILE A 261 5.40 17.48 26.02
CA ILE A 261 6.71 17.72 26.63
C ILE A 261 6.75 19.09 27.35
N ILE A 262 6.22 20.14 26.72
CA ILE A 262 6.14 21.49 27.33
C ILE A 262 5.30 21.46 28.61
N ILE A 263 4.15 20.76 28.61
CA ILE A 263 3.30 20.61 29.79
C ILE A 263 4.05 19.87 30.91
N LEU A 264 4.74 18.77 30.59
CA LEU A 264 5.52 18.01 31.57
C LEU A 264 6.65 18.85 32.18
N ILE A 265 7.35 19.62 31.35
CA ILE A 265 8.39 20.56 31.85
C ILE A 265 7.74 21.63 32.75
N GLY A 266 6.60 22.17 32.36
CA GLY A 266 5.85 23.15 33.17
C GLY A 266 5.46 22.59 34.53
N ILE A 267 4.92 21.36 34.59
CA ILE A 267 4.58 20.67 35.84
C ILE A 267 5.86 20.47 36.69
N TYR A 268 6.95 20.02 36.07
CA TYR A 268 8.21 19.82 36.79
C TYR A 268 8.74 21.13 37.38
N LEU A 269 8.78 22.20 36.61
CA LEU A 269 9.20 23.52 37.10
C LEU A 269 8.27 24.03 38.20
N ALA A 270 6.95 23.92 38.04
CA ALA A 270 5.98 24.29 39.06
C ALA A 270 6.22 23.52 40.37
N SER A 271 6.51 22.21 40.30
CA SER A 271 6.81 21.38 41.46
C SER A 271 8.10 21.82 42.20
N CYS A 272 9.07 22.37 41.45
CA CYS A 272 10.31 22.91 42.03
C CYS A 272 10.08 24.27 42.78
N PHE A 273 9.11 25.08 42.32
CA PHE A 273 8.82 26.39 42.89
C PHE A 273 7.75 26.40 43.95
N ILE A 274 6.80 25.45 43.94
CA ILE A 274 5.81 25.30 44.94
C ILE A 274 6.49 24.65 46.18
N LYS A 275 6.83 25.45 47.19
CA LYS A 275 7.08 24.91 48.54
C LYS A 275 5.89 24.06 48.89
N ALA A 276 6.13 22.79 49.19
CA ALA A 276 5.09 21.84 49.58
C ALA A 276 4.28 22.44 50.74
N GLU A 277 3.20 23.17 50.47
CA GLU A 277 2.14 23.40 51.42
C GLU A 277 1.63 22.01 51.80
N LYS A 278 1.52 21.77 53.10
CA LYS A 278 1.19 20.47 53.68
C LYS A 278 0.12 19.77 52.84
N VAL A 279 0.55 18.82 52.05
CA VAL A 279 -0.36 17.89 51.37
C VAL A 279 -1.20 17.25 52.50
N ASN A 280 -2.50 17.26 52.37
CA ASN A 280 -3.35 16.61 53.33
C ASN A 280 -3.08 15.10 53.33
N MET A 281 -2.31 14.63 54.29
CA MET A 281 -1.72 13.30 54.35
C MET A 281 -2.74 12.22 54.77
N ALA A 282 -4.04 12.57 54.87
CA ALA A 282 -5.07 11.66 55.31
C ALA A 282 -5.22 10.38 54.46
N HIS A 283 -4.81 10.44 53.20
CA HIS A 283 -4.93 9.33 52.23
C HIS A 283 -3.64 8.55 51.99
N PHE A 284 -2.55 8.83 52.75
CA PHE A 284 -1.32 8.07 52.60
C PHE A 284 -1.23 6.96 53.64
N PRO A 285 -0.73 5.75 53.27
CA PRO A 285 -0.47 4.70 54.23
C PRO A 285 0.36 5.20 55.42
N LEU A 286 0.09 4.72 56.62
CA LEU A 286 0.73 5.16 57.85
C LEU A 286 2.26 5.18 57.79
N VAL A 287 2.85 4.21 57.09
CA VAL A 287 4.32 4.13 56.90
C VAL A 287 4.85 5.31 56.09
N ILE A 288 4.21 5.64 54.98
CA ILE A 288 4.62 6.77 54.09
C ILE A 288 4.39 8.10 54.81
N ARG A 289 3.27 8.22 55.55
CA ARG A 289 2.91 9.41 56.33
C ARG A 289 3.98 9.70 57.38
N LYS A 290 4.40 8.68 58.14
CA LYS A 290 5.45 8.80 59.17
C LYS A 290 6.84 9.14 58.60
N TYR A 291 7.16 8.63 57.38
CA TYR A 291 8.41 8.96 56.67
C TYR A 291 8.42 10.40 56.13
N LEU A 292 7.28 10.91 55.70
CA LEU A 292 7.17 12.27 55.16
C LEU A 292 7.13 13.32 56.29
N ASP A 293 6.61 12.95 57.45
CA ASP A 293 6.60 13.83 58.65
C ASP A 293 7.97 13.87 59.36
N ASP A 294 8.81 12.83 59.19
CA ASP A 294 10.16 12.79 59.77
C ASP A 294 11.18 12.26 58.76
N PRO A 295 11.71 13.14 57.89
CA PRO A 295 12.70 12.79 56.87
C PRO A 295 14.06 12.33 57.41
N SER A 296 14.26 12.32 58.73
CA SER A 296 15.46 11.80 59.37
C SER A 296 15.45 10.27 59.59
N LEU A 297 14.29 9.61 59.35
CA LEU A 297 14.18 8.17 59.42
C LEU A 297 15.02 7.46 58.36
N THR A 298 15.89 6.56 58.80
CA THR A 298 16.75 5.78 57.94
C THR A 298 16.04 4.52 57.44
N ASN A 299 16.53 3.88 56.35
CA ASN A 299 16.04 2.58 55.87
C ASN A 299 16.04 1.48 56.97
N LYS A 300 16.84 1.64 58.02
CA LYS A 300 16.93 0.70 59.13
C LYS A 300 15.75 0.86 60.08
N ASP A 301 15.25 2.07 60.23
CA ASP A 301 14.08 2.39 61.06
C ASP A 301 12.79 1.94 60.35
N ILE A 302 12.74 2.05 59.03
CA ILE A 302 11.63 1.57 58.20
C ILE A 302 11.53 0.05 58.27
N LYS A 303 12.66 -0.68 58.26
CA LYS A 303 12.66 -2.13 58.38
C LYS A 303 12.21 -2.60 59.78
N LYS A 304 12.52 -1.85 60.82
CA LYS A 304 12.08 -2.14 62.16
C LYS A 304 10.59 -1.87 62.34
N LEU A 305 10.03 -0.93 61.62
CA LEU A 305 8.58 -0.65 61.57
C LEU A 305 7.79 -1.71 60.78
N SER A 306 8.46 -2.43 59.84
CA SER A 306 7.85 -3.56 59.13
C SER A 306 7.81 -4.84 59.95
N ASP A 307 8.76 -5.01 60.86
CA ASP A 307 8.85 -6.21 61.72
C ASP A 307 7.99 -6.13 63.01
N ASP A 308 7.65 -4.91 63.45
CA ASP A 308 6.81 -4.66 64.67
C ASP A 308 5.35 -4.33 64.25
N ASN A 309 4.53 -5.34 64.01
CA ASN A 309 3.05 -5.30 63.97
C ASN A 309 2.36 -4.37 62.93
N ILE A 310 2.91 -4.21 61.73
CA ILE A 310 2.21 -3.49 60.65
C ILE A 310 1.21 -4.39 59.93
N GLU A 311 1.37 -5.73 59.97
CA GLU A 311 0.43 -6.64 59.32
C GLU A 311 -1.00 -6.53 59.86
N SER A 312 -1.16 -6.30 61.17
CA SER A 312 -2.52 -6.20 61.77
C SER A 312 -3.21 -4.85 61.44
N SER A 313 -2.45 -3.76 61.36
CA SER A 313 -3.04 -2.45 61.08
C SER A 313 -3.29 -2.20 59.57
N ILE A 314 -2.58 -2.90 58.67
CA ILE A 314 -2.85 -2.86 57.22
C ILE A 314 -4.06 -3.70 56.86
N LEU A 315 -4.28 -4.83 57.59
CA LEU A 315 -5.47 -5.67 57.41
C LEU A 315 -6.73 -4.98 57.91
N ASP A 316 -6.68 -4.26 59.05
CA ASP A 316 -7.81 -3.49 59.54
C ASP A 316 -8.19 -2.31 58.60
N ASP A 317 -7.21 -1.66 57.98
CA ASP A 317 -7.45 -0.60 56.96
C ASP A 317 -7.91 -1.17 55.62
N MET A 318 -7.62 -2.44 55.30
CA MET A 318 -8.11 -3.12 54.08
C MET A 318 -9.56 -3.58 54.19
N ASP A 319 -10.02 -3.98 55.39
CA ASP A 319 -11.43 -4.35 55.65
C ASP A 319 -12.37 -3.14 55.49
N ASP A 320 -11.88 -1.91 55.75
CA ASP A 320 -12.62 -0.67 55.46
C ASP A 320 -12.71 -0.33 53.98
N PHE A 321 -11.80 -0.89 53.13
CA PHE A 321 -11.84 -0.71 51.70
C PHE A 321 -12.81 -1.68 50.98
N GLU A 322 -13.08 -2.87 51.53
CA GLU A 322 -14.08 -3.81 51.00
C GLU A 322 -15.52 -3.33 51.17
N ASN A 323 -15.76 -2.36 52.07
CA ASN A 323 -17.09 -1.78 52.33
C ASN A 323 -17.35 -0.45 51.61
N LEU A 324 -16.45 -0.01 50.74
CA LEU A 324 -16.75 1.04 49.75
C LEU A 324 -17.50 0.38 48.60
N GLU A 325 -18.83 0.51 48.59
CA GLU A 325 -19.65 0.22 47.41
C GLU A 325 -18.96 0.84 46.19
N SER A 326 -18.59 -0.02 45.25
CA SER A 326 -18.16 0.44 43.91
C SER A 326 -19.28 1.36 43.39
N PRO A 327 -18.96 2.54 42.88
CA PRO A 327 -19.98 3.33 42.19
C PRO A 327 -20.56 2.42 41.10
N ASP A 328 -21.88 2.27 41.09
CA ASP A 328 -22.63 1.61 40.03
C ASP A 328 -22.16 2.21 38.71
N ILE A 329 -21.29 1.49 38.03
CA ILE A 329 -21.02 1.73 36.58
C ILE A 329 -22.25 1.16 35.92
N ASP A 330 -23.11 2.03 35.43
CA ASP A 330 -24.29 1.65 34.67
C ASP A 330 -23.90 0.59 33.64
N ASP A 331 -24.41 -0.62 33.83
CA ASP A 331 -24.24 -1.75 32.89
C ASP A 331 -24.71 -1.39 31.47
N GLU A 332 -25.60 -0.40 31.31
CA GLU A 332 -26.02 0.18 30.03
C GLU A 332 -24.88 0.84 29.22
N LEU A 333 -23.83 1.36 29.87
CA LEU A 333 -22.73 2.03 29.19
C LEU A 333 -21.71 1.00 28.63
N THR A 334 -21.51 -0.10 29.35
CA THR A 334 -20.63 -1.19 28.92
C THR A 334 -21.25 -2.01 27.78
N ASP A 335 -22.55 -2.28 27.84
CA ASP A 335 -23.28 -2.96 26.76
C ASP A 335 -23.37 -2.11 25.49
N SER A 336 -23.51 -0.78 25.61
CA SER A 336 -23.52 0.13 24.44
C SER A 336 -22.14 0.27 23.80
N LEU A 337 -21.05 0.17 24.58
CA LEU A 337 -19.69 0.18 24.04
C LEU A 337 -19.31 -1.16 23.39
N LEU A 338 -19.73 -2.28 23.97
CA LEU A 338 -19.50 -3.60 23.39
C LEU A 338 -20.29 -3.79 22.09
N SER A 339 -21.55 -3.36 22.03
CA SER A 339 -22.35 -3.43 20.80
C SER A 339 -21.80 -2.55 19.67
N SER A 340 -21.21 -1.40 19.98
CA SER A 340 -20.58 -0.54 18.96
C SER A 340 -19.27 -1.11 18.41
N ILE A 341 -18.57 -1.95 19.19
CA ILE A 341 -17.34 -2.65 18.72
C ILE A 341 -17.71 -3.86 17.86
N GLU A 342 -18.77 -4.60 18.21
CA GLU A 342 -19.27 -5.72 17.40
C GLU A 342 -19.84 -5.24 16.06
N ASP A 343 -20.54 -4.11 16.02
CA ASP A 343 -21.04 -3.51 14.77
C ASP A 343 -19.92 -3.00 13.86
N GLU A 344 -18.76 -2.58 14.41
CA GLU A 344 -17.59 -2.23 13.58
C GLU A 344 -16.84 -3.45 13.04
N GLU A 345 -16.76 -4.55 13.80
CA GLU A 345 -16.15 -5.80 13.32
C GLU A 345 -17.01 -6.48 12.23
N ASP A 346 -18.33 -6.45 12.34
CA ASP A 346 -19.24 -7.02 11.34
C ASP A 346 -19.24 -6.19 10.04
N ASN A 347 -19.19 -4.87 10.11
CA ASN A 347 -19.05 -3.99 8.94
C ASN A 347 -17.68 -4.17 8.24
N PHE A 348 -16.62 -4.45 8.98
CA PHE A 348 -15.30 -4.69 8.38
C PHE A 348 -15.23 -6.04 7.67
N ASN A 349 -16.02 -7.03 8.11
CA ASN A 349 -16.10 -8.35 7.50
C ASN A 349 -17.05 -8.40 6.29
N GLU A 350 -18.11 -7.60 6.25
CA GLU A 350 -19.01 -7.51 5.08
C GLU A 350 -18.40 -6.74 3.92
N GLU A 351 -17.60 -5.69 4.15
CA GLU A 351 -16.89 -4.98 3.07
C GLU A 351 -15.77 -5.79 2.42
N ASN A 352 -15.24 -6.82 3.10
CA ASN A 352 -14.18 -7.69 2.56
C ASN A 352 -14.69 -8.95 1.85
N THR A 353 -16.00 -9.19 1.78
CA THR A 353 -16.58 -10.35 1.08
C THR A 353 -17.06 -10.04 -0.34
N ASP A 354 -17.06 -8.77 -0.78
CA ASP A 354 -17.55 -8.34 -2.10
C ASP A 354 -16.49 -7.71 -3.02
N ILE A 355 -15.18 -8.03 -2.80
CA ILE A 355 -14.12 -7.61 -3.74
C ILE A 355 -13.42 -8.81 -4.36
#